data_92b3922991b2eed6db0e2e3b20a197db
#
_entry.id   92b3922991b2eed6db0e2e3b20a197db
#
_cell.length_a   1.000
_cell.length_b   1.000
_cell.length_c   1.000
_cell.angle_alpha   90.00
_cell.angle_beta   90.00
_cell.angle_gamma   90.00
#
_symmetry.space_group_name_H-M   'P 1'
#
loop_
_entity.id
_entity.type
_entity.pdbx_description
1 polymer ?
#
loop_
_entity_poly.entity_id
_entity_poly.type
_entity_poly.pdbx_seq_one_letter_code
_entity_poly.pdbx_strand_id
1 'polypeptide(L)'
;NMGNALRDKGDSEAAIESFKEALKIKPDYAEAAWNLSGTAERISESKNWIEHCLQLDKNHLRAKLTLSALKYYEGDKSDFKDLMQSSLKDNPYLRSFAWVFDLPELPELYFHRWALFDSVVEQSVKTRPFYEYGVWRGEAFQYLINTFKKGYGFDTFEGLPEDWHDEKAGSYSSDGNIPQIEGGEFIVGIFDDTLPTFFSKSRPMASVINFDADLYSSTICALNYSKPIIDQHTILIFDEFLINDNWEQDEYKALNEFCSQNSFSYEVLAISFFTKQVAVRLVAT
;
A
#
# COMPACT_ATOMS: atom_id res chain seq x y z
N ASN A 1 -12.68 14.71 -0.15
CA ASN A 1 -12.05 15.74 -0.98
C ASN A 1 -11.95 15.21 -2.42
N MET A 2 -12.42 16.01 -3.44
CA MET A 2 -12.48 15.58 -4.86
C MET A 2 -11.10 15.12 -5.38
N GLY A 3 -10.03 15.85 -5.07
CA GLY A 3 -8.68 15.48 -5.51
C GLY A 3 -8.21 14.11 -4.98
N ASN A 4 -8.50 13.78 -3.72
CA ASN A 4 -8.17 12.45 -3.18
C ASN A 4 -8.94 11.34 -3.93
N ALA A 5 -10.24 11.51 -4.13
CA ALA A 5 -11.05 10.54 -4.86
C ALA A 5 -10.57 10.33 -6.32
N LEU A 6 -10.07 11.37 -6.97
CA LEU A 6 -9.49 11.28 -8.32
C LEU A 6 -8.16 10.52 -8.30
N ARG A 7 -7.29 10.84 -7.33
CA ARG A 7 -6.02 10.13 -7.15
C ARG A 7 -6.23 8.63 -6.89
N ASP A 8 -7.18 8.31 -6.01
CA ASP A 8 -7.48 6.93 -5.64
C ASP A 8 -8.05 6.13 -6.82
N LYS A 9 -8.74 6.79 -7.75
CA LYS A 9 -9.18 6.21 -9.04
C LYS A 9 -8.10 6.12 -10.12
N GLY A 10 -6.89 6.59 -9.85
CA GLY A 10 -5.79 6.61 -10.82
C GLY A 10 -5.82 7.79 -11.81
N ASP A 11 -6.73 8.75 -11.64
CA ASP A 11 -6.74 9.99 -12.44
C ASP A 11 -5.83 11.03 -11.78
N SER A 12 -4.51 10.77 -11.89
CA SER A 12 -3.49 11.61 -11.26
C SER A 12 -3.49 13.03 -11.80
N GLU A 13 -3.72 13.23 -13.09
CA GLU A 13 -3.75 14.57 -13.70
C GLU A 13 -4.91 15.39 -13.16
N ALA A 14 -6.12 14.85 -13.14
CA ALA A 14 -7.28 15.53 -12.59
C ALA A 14 -7.15 15.76 -11.08
N ALA A 15 -6.50 14.86 -10.34
CA ALA A 15 -6.20 15.06 -8.92
C ALA A 15 -5.26 16.26 -8.71
N ILE A 16 -4.17 16.33 -9.45
CA ILE A 16 -3.19 17.44 -9.42
C ILE A 16 -3.88 18.77 -9.73
N GLU A 17 -4.67 18.82 -10.81
CA GLU A 17 -5.41 20.04 -11.15
C GLU A 17 -6.41 20.46 -10.06
N SER A 18 -7.10 19.49 -9.46
CA SER A 18 -8.02 19.74 -8.35
C SER A 18 -7.31 20.34 -7.12
N PHE A 19 -6.11 19.84 -6.77
CA PHE A 19 -5.34 20.40 -5.66
C PHE A 19 -4.74 21.76 -5.99
N LYS A 20 -4.25 21.97 -7.21
CA LYS A 20 -3.76 23.28 -7.67
C LYS A 20 -4.88 24.33 -7.69
N GLU A 21 -6.06 23.96 -8.14
CA GLU A 21 -7.22 24.86 -8.12
C GLU A 21 -7.63 25.21 -6.68
N ALA A 22 -7.56 24.24 -5.75
CA ALA A 22 -7.81 24.50 -4.34
C ALA A 22 -6.82 25.55 -3.77
N LEU A 23 -5.53 25.50 -4.17
CA LEU A 23 -4.53 26.51 -3.78
C LEU A 23 -4.76 27.87 -4.45
N LYS A 24 -5.30 27.93 -5.67
CA LYS A 24 -5.69 29.22 -6.29
C LYS A 24 -6.86 29.87 -5.54
N ILE A 25 -7.87 29.07 -5.16
CA ILE A 25 -9.05 29.57 -4.42
C ILE A 25 -8.68 29.94 -2.98
N LYS A 26 -7.83 29.12 -2.33
CA LYS A 26 -7.37 29.30 -0.96
C LYS A 26 -5.85 29.12 -0.90
N PRO A 27 -5.07 30.24 -1.08
CA PRO A 27 -3.61 30.17 -1.15
C PRO A 27 -2.91 29.69 0.13
N ASP A 28 -3.58 29.75 1.28
CA ASP A 28 -3.10 29.30 2.59
C ASP A 28 -3.56 27.86 2.94
N TYR A 29 -4.00 27.08 1.95
CA TYR A 29 -4.51 25.71 2.17
C TYR A 29 -3.38 24.69 2.22
N ALA A 30 -2.72 24.54 3.37
CA ALA A 30 -1.59 23.64 3.59
C ALA A 30 -1.87 22.17 3.18
N GLU A 31 -3.09 21.66 3.45
CA GLU A 31 -3.48 20.29 3.08
C GLU A 31 -3.48 20.06 1.56
N ALA A 32 -3.76 21.07 0.74
CA ALA A 32 -3.67 20.90 -0.72
C ALA A 32 -2.21 20.77 -1.18
N ALA A 33 -1.29 21.53 -0.58
CA ALA A 33 0.15 21.39 -0.83
C ALA A 33 0.67 20.04 -0.34
N TRP A 34 0.22 19.58 0.85
CA TRP A 34 0.51 18.23 1.34
C TRP A 34 0.03 17.15 0.37
N ASN A 35 -1.20 17.24 -0.12
CA ASN A 35 -1.73 16.26 -1.07
C ASN A 35 -0.99 16.25 -2.41
N LEU A 36 -0.52 17.40 -2.88
CA LEU A 36 0.34 17.50 -4.08
C LEU A 36 1.68 16.80 -3.89
N SER A 37 2.24 16.76 -2.69
CA SER A 37 3.49 16.03 -2.45
C SER A 37 3.35 14.53 -2.67
N GLY A 38 2.18 13.97 -2.44
CA GLY A 38 1.86 12.57 -2.69
C GLY A 38 1.43 12.27 -4.14
N THR A 39 1.54 13.22 -5.07
CA THR A 39 1.34 13.01 -6.51
C THR A 39 2.64 13.17 -7.30
N ALA A 40 3.76 13.37 -6.61
CA ALA A 40 5.05 13.59 -7.24
C ALA A 40 5.61 12.30 -7.87
N GLU A 41 6.47 12.47 -8.86
CA GLU A 41 7.24 11.37 -9.46
C GLU A 41 8.67 11.30 -8.93
N ARG A 42 9.14 12.33 -8.24
CA ARG A 42 10.52 12.45 -7.76
C ARG A 42 10.59 13.07 -6.37
N ILE A 43 11.61 12.68 -5.59
CA ILE A 43 11.87 13.21 -4.24
C ILE A 43 11.93 14.75 -4.25
N SER A 44 12.62 15.35 -5.20
CA SER A 44 12.77 16.81 -5.28
C SER A 44 11.42 17.53 -5.46
N GLU A 45 10.53 16.97 -6.25
CA GLU A 45 9.19 17.56 -6.46
C GLU A 45 8.33 17.42 -5.20
N SER A 46 8.29 16.22 -4.61
CA SER A 46 7.57 16.00 -3.35
C SER A 46 8.07 16.92 -2.25
N LYS A 47 9.39 17.07 -2.09
CA LYS A 47 9.97 17.99 -1.12
C LYS A 47 9.52 19.43 -1.32
N ASN A 48 9.52 19.93 -2.56
CA ASN A 48 9.08 21.28 -2.86
C ASN A 48 7.63 21.53 -2.37
N TRP A 49 6.74 20.56 -2.60
CA TRP A 49 5.37 20.66 -2.13
C TRP A 49 5.25 20.54 -0.59
N ILE A 50 6.05 19.68 0.04
CA ILE A 50 6.11 19.57 1.50
C ILE A 50 6.64 20.87 2.12
N GLU A 51 7.68 21.44 1.57
CA GLU A 51 8.25 22.71 2.02
C GLU A 51 7.22 23.85 1.86
N HIS A 52 6.49 23.86 0.75
CA HIS A 52 5.37 24.81 0.59
C HIS A 52 4.27 24.59 1.63
N CYS A 53 3.88 23.36 1.91
CA CYS A 53 2.97 23.02 3.00
C CYS A 53 3.45 23.58 4.34
N LEU A 54 4.73 23.41 4.67
CA LEU A 54 5.34 23.90 5.91
C LEU A 54 5.50 25.43 5.96
N GLN A 55 5.57 26.11 4.82
CA GLN A 55 5.50 27.58 4.77
C GLN A 55 4.10 28.07 5.15
N LEU A 56 3.05 27.36 4.75
CA LEU A 56 1.65 27.67 5.04
C LEU A 56 1.25 27.25 6.47
N ASP A 57 1.69 26.09 6.92
CA ASP A 57 1.48 25.57 8.28
C ASP A 57 2.79 24.95 8.82
N LYS A 58 3.49 25.71 9.63
CA LYS A 58 4.75 25.26 10.28
C LYS A 58 4.58 24.09 11.25
N ASN A 59 3.35 23.84 11.70
CA ASN A 59 3.01 22.77 12.63
C ASN A 59 2.45 21.53 11.96
N HIS A 60 2.42 21.48 10.63
CA HIS A 60 1.92 20.33 9.88
C HIS A 60 2.80 19.10 10.12
N LEU A 61 2.41 18.28 11.09
CA LEU A 61 3.25 17.19 11.62
C LEU A 61 3.64 16.19 10.54
N ARG A 62 2.67 15.68 9.76
CA ARG A 62 2.93 14.70 8.69
C ARG A 62 3.97 15.22 7.69
N ALA A 63 3.84 16.47 7.26
CA ALA A 63 4.79 17.10 6.35
C ALA A 63 6.21 17.17 6.95
N LYS A 64 6.34 17.56 8.21
CA LYS A 64 7.62 17.64 8.91
C LYS A 64 8.31 16.27 9.01
N LEU A 65 7.55 15.24 9.40
CA LEU A 65 8.09 13.89 9.55
C LEU A 65 8.50 13.31 8.18
N THR A 66 7.64 13.44 7.17
CA THR A 66 7.94 12.93 5.82
C THR A 66 9.11 13.67 5.17
N LEU A 67 9.25 14.99 5.37
CA LEU A 67 10.40 15.73 4.88
C LEU A 67 11.73 15.15 5.40
N SER A 68 11.77 14.77 6.68
CA SER A 68 12.96 14.16 7.26
C SER A 68 13.32 12.82 6.62
N ALA A 69 12.29 12.02 6.26
CA ALA A 69 12.49 10.76 5.55
C ALA A 69 12.99 10.98 4.12
N LEU A 70 12.43 11.95 3.38
CA LEU A 70 12.88 12.25 2.02
C LEU A 70 14.33 12.78 2.00
N LYS A 71 14.72 13.60 2.98
CA LYS A 71 16.12 14.03 3.15
C LYS A 71 17.04 12.86 3.44
N TYR A 72 16.59 11.89 4.25
CA TYR A 72 17.35 10.68 4.53
C TYR A 72 17.68 9.90 3.25
N TYR A 73 16.72 9.76 2.34
CA TYR A 73 16.93 9.13 1.03
C TYR A 73 17.96 9.88 0.16
N GLU A 74 18.10 11.19 0.34
CA GLU A 74 19.11 12.01 -0.33
C GLU A 74 20.47 12.06 0.41
N GLY A 75 20.60 11.32 1.54
CA GLY A 75 21.82 11.19 2.33
C GLY A 75 21.91 12.13 3.54
N ASP A 76 21.00 13.08 3.71
CA ASP A 76 20.96 13.93 4.91
C ASP A 76 20.09 13.26 6.01
N LYS A 77 20.79 12.69 6.99
CA LYS A 77 20.18 11.94 8.11
C LYS A 77 19.94 12.79 9.36
N SER A 78 20.27 14.09 9.34
CA SER A 78 20.29 14.94 10.55
C SER A 78 18.90 15.10 11.15
N ASP A 79 17.94 15.59 10.35
CA ASP A 79 16.57 15.83 10.82
C ASP A 79 15.89 14.57 11.37
N PHE A 80 16.09 13.43 10.71
CA PHE A 80 15.54 12.16 11.17
C PHE A 80 16.14 11.75 12.53
N LYS A 81 17.46 11.87 12.70
CA LYS A 81 18.12 11.54 13.97
C LYS A 81 17.63 12.42 15.11
N ASP A 82 17.45 13.71 14.87
CA ASP A 82 16.95 14.65 15.86
C ASP A 82 15.50 14.30 16.26
N LEU A 83 14.65 13.95 15.29
CA LEU A 83 13.28 13.52 15.54
C LEU A 83 13.22 12.21 16.36
N MET A 84 14.10 11.25 16.08
CA MET A 84 14.21 10.00 16.85
C MET A 84 14.70 10.19 18.27
N GLN A 85 15.32 11.33 18.60
CA GLN A 85 15.70 11.71 19.97
C GLN A 85 14.67 12.59 20.67
N SER A 86 13.61 12.98 19.97
CA SER A 86 12.54 13.83 20.49
C SER A 86 11.39 13.02 21.13
N SER A 87 10.42 13.73 21.68
CA SER A 87 9.15 13.12 22.16
C SER A 87 8.31 12.48 21.04
N LEU A 88 8.67 12.69 19.80
CA LEU A 88 7.97 12.13 18.62
C LEU A 88 8.48 10.74 18.20
N LYS A 89 9.52 10.21 18.86
CA LYS A 89 10.16 8.92 18.48
C LYS A 89 9.18 7.75 18.34
N ASP A 90 8.10 7.75 19.12
CA ASP A 90 7.09 6.70 19.12
C ASP A 90 5.93 6.99 18.13
N ASN A 91 6.04 8.06 17.33
CA ASN A 91 5.07 8.36 16.28
C ASN A 91 5.09 7.27 15.20
N PRO A 92 3.95 6.77 14.71
CA PRO A 92 3.91 5.68 13.73
C PRO A 92 4.67 5.98 12.44
N TYR A 93 4.71 7.23 11.99
CA TYR A 93 5.55 7.65 10.85
C TYR A 93 7.03 7.39 11.11
N LEU A 94 7.55 7.81 12.28
CA LEU A 94 8.97 7.64 12.61
C LEU A 94 9.33 6.16 12.84
N ARG A 95 8.44 5.38 13.45
CA ARG A 95 8.64 3.94 13.59
C ARG A 95 8.72 3.25 12.23
N SER A 96 7.82 3.61 11.30
CA SER A 96 7.83 3.11 9.91
C SER A 96 9.12 3.50 9.17
N PHE A 97 9.53 4.76 9.27
CA PHE A 97 10.75 5.24 8.64
C PHE A 97 11.99 4.56 9.24
N ALA A 98 12.04 4.36 10.57
CA ALA A 98 13.13 3.65 11.23
C ALA A 98 13.24 2.22 10.70
N TRP A 99 12.12 1.49 10.58
CA TRP A 99 12.11 0.17 10.00
C TRP A 99 12.65 0.16 8.56
N VAL A 100 12.23 1.10 7.70
CA VAL A 100 12.74 1.20 6.33
C VAL A 100 14.24 1.49 6.30
N PHE A 101 14.74 2.35 7.17
CA PHE A 101 16.15 2.75 7.21
C PHE A 101 17.07 1.72 7.85
N ASP A 102 16.50 0.73 8.57
CA ASP A 102 17.22 -0.42 9.11
C ASP A 102 17.27 -1.62 8.12
N LEU A 103 16.60 -1.52 6.96
CA LEU A 103 16.70 -2.52 5.90
C LEU A 103 18.13 -2.59 5.34
N PRO A 104 18.61 -3.78 4.90
CA PRO A 104 19.96 -3.94 4.32
C PRO A 104 20.23 -3.01 3.14
N GLU A 105 19.21 -2.76 2.32
CA GLU A 105 19.21 -1.83 1.20
C GLU A 105 17.95 -0.99 1.24
N LEU A 106 18.07 0.32 0.92
CA LEU A 106 16.90 1.17 0.83
C LEU A 106 16.05 0.76 -0.38
N PRO A 107 14.75 0.47 -0.19
CA PRO A 107 13.88 0.13 -1.30
C PRO A 107 13.60 1.34 -2.19
N GLU A 108 13.12 1.11 -3.40
CA GLU A 108 12.65 2.18 -4.26
C GLU A 108 11.45 2.90 -3.62
N LEU A 109 11.48 4.24 -3.66
CA LEU A 109 10.46 5.08 -3.05
C LEU A 109 9.53 5.65 -4.11
N TYR A 110 8.24 5.34 -3.99
CA TYR A 110 7.15 5.88 -4.80
C TYR A 110 6.25 6.79 -3.97
N PHE A 111 5.51 7.68 -4.64
CA PHE A 111 4.70 8.69 -3.96
C PHE A 111 3.20 8.38 -4.03
N HIS A 112 2.80 7.52 -4.95
CA HIS A 112 1.42 7.06 -5.06
C HIS A 112 1.35 5.58 -5.48
N ARG A 113 0.25 4.94 -5.14
CA ARG A 113 -0.03 3.50 -5.35
C ARG A 113 0.24 3.07 -6.80
N TRP A 114 -0.18 3.85 -7.79
CA TRP A 114 -0.09 3.44 -9.18
C TRP A 114 1.35 3.39 -9.71
N ALA A 115 2.21 4.32 -9.31
CA ALA A 115 3.63 4.27 -9.65
C ALA A 115 4.33 3.06 -9.00
N LEU A 116 3.96 2.69 -7.77
CA LEU A 116 4.45 1.47 -7.13
C LEU A 116 3.94 0.24 -7.90
N PHE A 117 2.67 0.21 -8.30
CA PHE A 117 2.12 -0.89 -9.10
C PHE A 117 2.81 -1.01 -10.45
N ASP A 118 3.10 0.09 -11.14
CA ASP A 118 3.84 0.07 -12.40
C ASP A 118 5.22 -0.57 -12.23
N SER A 119 5.96 -0.19 -11.20
CA SER A 119 7.26 -0.78 -10.88
C SER A 119 7.15 -2.29 -10.60
N VAL A 120 6.14 -2.72 -9.85
CA VAL A 120 5.87 -4.15 -9.60
C VAL A 120 5.53 -4.88 -10.89
N VAL A 121 4.67 -4.30 -11.72
CA VAL A 121 4.29 -4.87 -13.03
C VAL A 121 5.50 -5.01 -13.95
N GLU A 122 6.41 -4.04 -13.97
CA GLU A 122 7.63 -4.11 -14.78
C GLU A 122 8.54 -5.28 -14.38
N GLN A 123 8.63 -5.59 -13.09
CA GLN A 123 9.46 -6.64 -12.53
C GLN A 123 8.78 -8.02 -12.53
N SER A 124 7.53 -8.11 -12.91
CA SER A 124 6.68 -9.30 -12.74
C SER A 124 6.63 -10.22 -13.96
N VAL A 125 6.17 -11.45 -13.79
CA VAL A 125 5.99 -12.45 -14.86
C VAL A 125 4.62 -12.25 -15.52
N LYS A 126 4.53 -11.43 -16.55
CA LYS A 126 3.27 -10.98 -17.19
C LYS A 126 2.39 -12.09 -17.79
N THR A 127 2.92 -13.32 -17.93
CA THR A 127 2.17 -14.48 -18.44
C THR A 127 1.43 -15.25 -17.35
N ARG A 128 1.62 -14.88 -16.07
CA ARG A 128 0.94 -15.47 -14.93
C ARG A 128 -0.23 -14.57 -14.49
N PRO A 129 -1.26 -15.14 -13.83
CA PRO A 129 -2.33 -14.32 -13.24
C PRO A 129 -1.83 -13.56 -12.01
N PHE A 130 -2.62 -12.57 -11.61
CA PHE A 130 -2.51 -11.96 -10.29
C PHE A 130 -3.66 -12.45 -9.39
N TYR A 131 -3.48 -12.25 -8.08
CA TYR A 131 -4.47 -12.53 -7.04
C TYR A 131 -4.64 -11.27 -6.19
N GLU A 132 -5.86 -10.98 -5.76
CA GLU A 132 -6.17 -9.82 -4.92
C GLU A 132 -7.10 -10.23 -3.78
N TYR A 133 -6.65 -9.96 -2.56
CA TYR A 133 -7.38 -10.19 -1.33
C TYR A 133 -7.86 -8.85 -0.76
N GLY A 134 -9.17 -8.61 -0.82
CA GLY A 134 -9.78 -7.31 -0.67
C GLY A 134 -9.90 -6.61 -2.02
N VAL A 135 -11.07 -6.61 -2.61
CA VAL A 135 -11.33 -6.08 -3.97
C VAL A 135 -12.12 -4.78 -3.91
N TRP A 136 -13.04 -4.73 -2.94
CA TRP A 136 -13.96 -3.61 -2.77
C TRP A 136 -14.69 -3.26 -4.08
N ARG A 137 -14.38 -2.11 -4.70
CA ARG A 137 -14.97 -1.65 -5.97
C ARG A 137 -14.18 -2.04 -7.20
N GLY A 138 -13.00 -2.67 -7.01
CA GLY A 138 -12.18 -3.24 -8.07
C GLY A 138 -11.25 -2.26 -8.77
N GLU A 139 -10.91 -1.10 -8.18
CA GLU A 139 -9.99 -0.14 -8.81
C GLU A 139 -8.61 -0.76 -9.03
N ALA A 140 -8.01 -1.37 -8.00
CA ALA A 140 -6.70 -2.00 -8.10
C ALA A 140 -6.76 -3.25 -9.00
N PHE A 141 -7.83 -4.04 -8.89
CA PHE A 141 -8.07 -5.19 -9.76
C PHE A 141 -8.14 -4.78 -11.24
N GLN A 142 -8.90 -3.71 -11.56
CA GLN A 142 -9.01 -3.18 -12.91
C GLN A 142 -7.66 -2.67 -13.44
N TYR A 143 -6.83 -2.12 -12.57
CA TYR A 143 -5.48 -1.68 -12.92
C TYR A 143 -4.60 -2.87 -13.32
N LEU A 144 -4.53 -3.89 -12.50
CA LEU A 144 -3.69 -5.07 -12.70
C LEU A 144 -4.16 -5.93 -13.90
N ILE A 145 -5.48 -6.08 -14.10
CA ILE A 145 -6.03 -6.91 -15.18
C ILE A 145 -5.64 -6.40 -16.58
N ASN A 146 -5.40 -5.09 -16.72
CA ASN A 146 -4.95 -4.51 -17.99
C ASN A 146 -3.63 -5.12 -18.47
N THR A 147 -2.76 -5.55 -17.54
CA THR A 147 -1.49 -6.20 -17.85
C THR A 147 -1.62 -7.73 -17.86
N PHE A 148 -2.12 -8.32 -16.78
CA PHE A 148 -2.07 -9.78 -16.58
C PHE A 148 -3.15 -10.55 -17.32
N LYS A 149 -4.21 -9.89 -17.79
CA LYS A 149 -5.37 -10.43 -18.54
C LYS A 149 -6.18 -11.48 -17.78
N LYS A 150 -5.67 -12.00 -16.65
CA LYS A 150 -6.37 -12.92 -15.77
C LYS A 150 -6.07 -12.59 -14.31
N GLY A 151 -7.10 -12.51 -13.49
CA GLY A 151 -6.99 -12.26 -12.05
C GLY A 151 -8.04 -13.03 -11.26
N TYR A 152 -7.72 -13.29 -9.98
CA TYR A 152 -8.61 -13.88 -8.99
C TYR A 152 -8.77 -12.88 -7.85
N GLY A 153 -10.01 -12.43 -7.61
CA GLY A 153 -10.32 -11.49 -6.55
C GLY A 153 -11.14 -12.16 -5.45
N PHE A 154 -10.79 -11.89 -4.20
CA PHE A 154 -11.45 -12.45 -3.01
C PHE A 154 -11.97 -11.31 -2.15
N ASP A 155 -13.25 -11.30 -1.86
CA ASP A 155 -13.90 -10.27 -1.04
C ASP A 155 -15.26 -10.76 -0.54
N THR A 156 -15.71 -10.23 0.58
CA THR A 156 -17.11 -10.38 1.00
C THR A 156 -18.04 -9.49 0.20
N PHE A 157 -17.54 -8.33 -0.28
CA PHE A 157 -18.29 -7.19 -0.82
C PHE A 157 -19.27 -6.55 0.17
N GLU A 158 -19.29 -7.06 1.41
CA GLU A 158 -20.09 -6.57 2.54
C GLU A 158 -19.26 -5.74 3.52
N GLY A 159 -17.95 -5.55 3.24
CA GLY A 159 -17.00 -4.82 4.05
C GLY A 159 -16.23 -5.69 5.04
N LEU A 160 -15.51 -5.02 5.95
CA LEU A 160 -14.65 -5.68 6.93
C LEU A 160 -15.41 -6.70 7.79
N PRO A 161 -14.88 -7.91 7.98
CA PRO A 161 -15.55 -8.93 8.81
C PRO A 161 -15.50 -8.63 10.32
N GLU A 162 -14.56 -7.79 10.76
CA GLU A 162 -14.38 -7.37 12.15
C GLU A 162 -13.92 -5.91 12.25
N ASP A 163 -13.89 -5.33 13.47
CA ASP A 163 -13.42 -3.98 13.70
C ASP A 163 -11.90 -3.87 13.43
N TRP A 164 -11.45 -2.78 12.79
CA TRP A 164 -10.06 -2.49 12.51
C TRP A 164 -9.73 -1.03 12.86
N HIS A 165 -8.86 -0.80 13.83
CA HIS A 165 -8.58 0.53 14.37
C HIS A 165 -9.88 1.30 14.72
N ASP A 166 -10.10 2.45 14.09
CA ASP A 166 -11.33 3.24 14.25
C ASP A 166 -12.46 2.80 13.32
N GLU A 167 -12.17 1.91 12.35
CA GLU A 167 -13.15 1.39 11.41
C GLU A 167 -13.94 0.23 12.01
N LYS A 168 -15.23 0.20 11.74
CA LYS A 168 -16.14 -0.84 12.24
C LYS A 168 -16.31 -1.97 11.23
N ALA A 169 -16.66 -3.15 11.74
CA ALA A 169 -17.15 -4.22 10.88
C ALA A 169 -18.23 -3.71 9.93
N GLY A 170 -18.12 -4.06 8.64
CA GLY A 170 -18.96 -3.52 7.56
C GLY A 170 -18.41 -2.25 6.88
N SER A 171 -17.35 -1.61 7.42
CA SER A 171 -16.65 -0.54 6.70
C SER A 171 -16.09 -1.07 5.37
N TYR A 172 -15.92 -0.18 4.39
CA TYR A 172 -15.45 -0.53 3.03
C TYR A 172 -16.37 -1.51 2.27
N SER A 173 -17.66 -1.57 2.61
CA SER A 173 -18.64 -2.32 1.82
C SER A 173 -18.83 -1.70 0.43
N SER A 174 -19.02 -2.56 -0.58
CA SER A 174 -19.53 -2.17 -1.89
C SER A 174 -21.04 -2.41 -2.01
N ASP A 175 -21.74 -2.59 -0.88
CA ASP A 175 -23.16 -2.92 -0.81
C ASP A 175 -23.50 -4.22 -1.59
N GLY A 176 -22.61 -5.22 -1.53
CA GLY A 176 -22.73 -6.48 -2.26
C GLY A 176 -22.50 -6.38 -3.78
N ASN A 177 -22.07 -5.21 -4.28
CA ASN A 177 -21.82 -5.04 -5.71
C ASN A 177 -20.47 -5.65 -6.10
N ILE A 178 -20.53 -6.71 -6.92
CA ILE A 178 -19.36 -7.40 -7.46
C ILE A 178 -18.98 -6.76 -8.79
N PRO A 179 -17.71 -6.29 -8.95
CA PRO A 179 -17.27 -5.70 -10.21
C PRO A 179 -17.38 -6.68 -11.38
N GLN A 180 -17.77 -6.18 -12.55
CA GLN A 180 -17.81 -6.95 -13.79
C GLN A 180 -16.59 -6.59 -14.64
N ILE A 181 -15.50 -7.32 -14.45
CA ILE A 181 -14.20 -7.06 -15.09
C ILE A 181 -13.83 -8.26 -15.95
N GLU A 182 -13.64 -8.06 -17.24
CA GLU A 182 -13.25 -9.12 -18.17
C GLU A 182 -11.89 -9.74 -17.77
N GLY A 183 -11.81 -11.06 -17.69
CA GLY A 183 -10.65 -11.81 -17.22
C GLY A 183 -10.57 -11.96 -15.70
N GLY A 184 -11.44 -11.30 -14.94
CA GLY A 184 -11.56 -11.44 -13.49
C GLY A 184 -12.46 -12.61 -13.10
N GLU A 185 -12.06 -13.34 -12.06
CA GLU A 185 -12.87 -14.35 -11.37
C GLU A 185 -12.98 -13.94 -9.91
N PHE A 186 -14.21 -13.63 -9.44
CA PHE A 186 -14.44 -13.16 -8.09
C PHE A 186 -14.99 -14.26 -7.19
N ILE A 187 -14.34 -14.49 -6.07
CA ILE A 187 -14.68 -15.48 -5.05
C ILE A 187 -15.27 -14.72 -3.86
N VAL A 188 -16.58 -14.85 -3.67
CA VAL A 188 -17.37 -14.05 -2.72
C VAL A 188 -17.47 -14.77 -1.38
N GLY A 189 -17.07 -14.11 -0.31
CA GLY A 189 -17.21 -14.59 1.07
C GLY A 189 -15.95 -14.38 1.90
N ILE A 190 -16.04 -14.73 3.19
CA ILE A 190 -14.92 -14.65 4.14
C ILE A 190 -13.82 -15.62 3.70
N PHE A 191 -12.56 -15.25 3.90
CA PHE A 191 -11.40 -16.03 3.45
C PHE A 191 -11.36 -17.42 4.09
N ASP A 192 -11.66 -17.53 5.39
CA ASP A 192 -11.69 -18.83 6.09
C ASP A 192 -12.66 -19.84 5.48
N ASP A 193 -13.75 -19.37 4.88
CA ASP A 193 -14.77 -20.23 4.23
C ASP A 193 -14.43 -20.52 2.76
N THR A 194 -13.88 -19.56 2.05
CA THR A 194 -13.72 -19.62 0.59
C THR A 194 -12.39 -20.19 0.14
N LEU A 195 -11.28 -19.82 0.81
CA LEU A 195 -9.93 -20.23 0.40
C LEU A 195 -9.69 -21.73 0.51
N PRO A 196 -10.16 -22.47 1.54
CA PRO A 196 -10.03 -23.92 1.57
C PRO A 196 -10.59 -24.59 0.33
N THR A 197 -11.78 -24.17 -0.13
CA THR A 197 -12.42 -24.70 -1.32
C THR A 197 -11.69 -24.30 -2.60
N PHE A 198 -11.28 -23.02 -2.71
CA PHE A 198 -10.58 -22.52 -3.88
C PHE A 198 -9.23 -23.21 -4.08
N PHE A 199 -8.43 -23.37 -3.03
CA PHE A 199 -7.12 -24.00 -3.07
C PHE A 199 -7.14 -25.54 -2.90
N SER A 200 -8.34 -26.16 -2.79
CA SER A 200 -8.47 -27.62 -2.87
C SER A 200 -8.03 -28.17 -4.23
N LYS A 201 -7.98 -27.32 -5.24
CA LYS A 201 -7.48 -27.63 -6.60
C LYS A 201 -6.18 -26.88 -6.85
N SER A 202 -5.32 -27.46 -7.68
CA SER A 202 -4.11 -26.78 -8.15
C SER A 202 -4.48 -25.47 -8.86
N ARG A 203 -3.77 -24.39 -8.51
CA ARG A 203 -3.94 -23.07 -9.10
C ARG A 203 -2.67 -22.62 -9.80
N PRO A 204 -2.77 -21.74 -10.82
CA PRO A 204 -1.59 -21.19 -11.47
C PRO A 204 -0.71 -20.41 -10.47
N MET A 205 0.60 -20.46 -10.70
CA MET A 205 1.54 -19.61 -9.94
C MET A 205 1.19 -18.14 -10.11
N ALA A 206 1.24 -17.41 -9.03
CA ALA A 206 0.97 -15.98 -9.05
C ALA A 206 2.12 -15.20 -9.69
N SER A 207 1.80 -14.16 -10.42
CA SER A 207 2.74 -13.10 -10.77
C SER A 207 2.84 -12.08 -9.65
N VAL A 208 1.71 -11.55 -9.27
CA VAL A 208 1.52 -10.59 -8.19
C VAL A 208 0.41 -11.07 -7.28
N ILE A 209 0.56 -10.86 -5.98
CA ILE A 209 -0.52 -10.99 -5.00
C ILE A 209 -0.65 -9.64 -4.31
N ASN A 210 -1.82 -9.01 -4.44
CA ASN A 210 -2.17 -7.78 -3.74
C ASN A 210 -2.98 -8.12 -2.49
N PHE A 211 -2.43 -7.80 -1.32
CA PHE A 211 -3.13 -7.88 -0.04
C PHE A 211 -3.66 -6.47 0.27
N ASP A 212 -4.95 -6.30 0.22
CA ASP A 212 -5.70 -5.06 0.47
C ASP A 212 -6.91 -5.41 1.36
N ALA A 213 -6.62 -6.19 2.41
CA ALA A 213 -7.63 -6.76 3.31
C ALA A 213 -7.55 -6.19 4.73
N ASP A 214 -6.65 -5.21 4.95
CA ASP A 214 -6.46 -4.42 6.16
C ASP A 214 -6.09 -5.24 7.42
N LEU A 215 -6.85 -6.27 7.73
CA LEU A 215 -6.82 -7.05 8.96
C LEU A 215 -5.66 -8.05 8.99
N TYR A 216 -4.99 -8.15 10.14
CA TYR A 216 -4.04 -9.23 10.40
C TYR A 216 -4.63 -10.61 10.15
N SER A 217 -5.85 -10.87 10.68
CA SER A 217 -6.55 -12.16 10.55
C SER A 217 -6.78 -12.55 9.09
N SER A 218 -7.25 -11.63 8.28
CA SER A 218 -7.47 -11.81 6.84
C SER A 218 -6.16 -12.04 6.10
N THR A 219 -5.15 -11.22 6.37
CA THR A 219 -3.86 -11.28 5.68
C THR A 219 -3.11 -12.57 5.99
N ILE A 220 -3.04 -13.02 7.24
CA ILE A 220 -2.38 -14.30 7.58
C ILE A 220 -3.11 -15.51 7.01
N CYS A 221 -4.45 -15.49 6.98
CA CYS A 221 -5.26 -16.51 6.33
C CYS A 221 -4.92 -16.58 4.84
N ALA A 222 -4.97 -15.45 4.14
CA ALA A 222 -4.68 -15.36 2.71
C ALA A 222 -3.24 -15.79 2.37
N LEU A 223 -2.23 -15.38 3.15
CA LEU A 223 -0.83 -15.80 2.99
C LEU A 223 -0.68 -17.32 3.11
N ASN A 224 -1.28 -17.93 4.13
CA ASN A 224 -1.17 -19.37 4.36
C ASN A 224 -1.78 -20.19 3.22
N TYR A 225 -2.94 -19.78 2.70
CA TYR A 225 -3.57 -20.46 1.55
C TYR A 225 -2.85 -20.16 0.23
N SER A 226 -2.21 -19.00 0.09
CA SER A 226 -1.46 -18.62 -1.11
C SER A 226 -0.10 -19.31 -1.25
N LYS A 227 0.44 -19.94 -0.18
CA LYS A 227 1.76 -20.56 -0.21
C LYS A 227 2.01 -21.43 -1.45
N PRO A 228 1.07 -22.30 -1.92
CA PRO A 228 1.28 -23.16 -3.09
C PRO A 228 1.44 -22.42 -4.43
N ILE A 229 1.07 -21.15 -4.50
CA ILE A 229 1.13 -20.32 -5.72
C ILE A 229 2.24 -19.27 -5.68
N ILE A 230 3.04 -19.24 -4.63
CA ILE A 230 4.16 -18.32 -4.44
C ILE A 230 5.47 -19.02 -4.80
N ASP A 231 6.28 -18.37 -5.62
CA ASP A 231 7.67 -18.76 -5.89
C ASP A 231 8.60 -17.53 -5.86
N GLN A 232 9.86 -17.71 -6.19
CA GLN A 232 10.89 -16.67 -6.22
C GLN A 232 10.62 -15.53 -7.22
N HIS A 233 9.62 -15.64 -8.08
CA HIS A 233 9.23 -14.64 -9.06
C HIS A 233 7.92 -13.94 -8.70
N THR A 234 7.24 -14.41 -7.66
CA THR A 234 6.01 -13.80 -7.18
C THR A 234 6.32 -12.55 -6.36
N ILE A 235 5.64 -11.45 -6.65
CA ILE A 235 5.75 -10.22 -5.88
C ILE A 235 4.49 -10.07 -5.04
N LEU A 236 4.65 -9.79 -3.75
CA LEU A 236 3.57 -9.53 -2.81
C LEU A 236 3.49 -8.04 -2.57
N ILE A 237 2.30 -7.45 -2.71
CA ILE A 237 2.01 -6.06 -2.36
C ILE A 237 1.12 -6.08 -1.11
N PHE A 238 1.43 -5.24 -0.16
CA PHE A 238 0.63 -5.00 1.05
C PHE A 238 0.19 -3.53 1.04
N ASP A 239 -1.12 -3.27 1.22
CA ASP A 239 -1.69 -1.94 1.03
C ASP A 239 -1.53 -1.03 2.25
N GLU A 240 -1.74 -1.56 3.44
CA GLU A 240 -1.74 -0.81 4.70
C GLU A 240 -0.56 -1.21 5.63
N PHE A 241 0.60 -1.48 5.04
CA PHE A 241 1.76 -2.06 5.74
C PHE A 241 2.47 -1.11 6.70
N LEU A 242 2.38 0.20 6.50
CA LEU A 242 3.14 1.23 7.22
C LEU A 242 2.22 2.31 7.78
N ILE A 243 2.74 3.10 8.75
CA ILE A 243 2.21 4.43 9.14
C ILE A 243 0.93 4.39 9.98
N ASN A 244 0.10 3.37 9.92
CA ASN A 244 -1.05 3.24 10.81
C ASN A 244 -0.60 3.16 12.27
N ASP A 245 -1.45 3.50 13.22
CA ASP A 245 -1.07 3.64 14.63
C ASP A 245 -0.37 2.41 15.21
N ASN A 246 -0.85 1.22 14.89
CA ASN A 246 -0.31 -0.06 15.33
C ASN A 246 0.08 -0.96 14.14
N TRP A 247 0.63 -0.37 13.07
CA TRP A 247 0.96 -1.06 11.83
C TRP A 247 1.78 -2.35 12.03
N GLU A 248 2.59 -2.41 13.09
CA GLU A 248 3.36 -3.60 13.45
C GLU A 248 2.49 -4.79 13.86
N GLN A 249 1.20 -4.61 14.12
CA GLN A 249 0.24 -5.67 14.50
C GLN A 249 -0.66 -6.13 13.36
N ASP A 250 -0.62 -5.45 12.21
CA ASP A 250 -1.45 -5.71 11.04
C ASP A 250 -0.72 -6.57 9.99
N GLU A 251 -0.68 -6.16 8.74
CA GLU A 251 -0.06 -6.88 7.62
C GLU A 251 1.44 -7.17 7.84
N TYR A 252 2.17 -6.25 8.47
CA TYR A 252 3.56 -6.45 8.86
C TYR A 252 3.73 -7.69 9.74
N LYS A 253 2.90 -7.85 10.77
CA LYS A 253 2.92 -9.03 11.64
C LYS A 253 2.60 -10.29 10.87
N ALA A 254 1.56 -10.24 10.04
CA ALA A 254 1.13 -11.38 9.23
C ALA A 254 2.26 -11.88 8.32
N LEU A 255 2.95 -10.98 7.61
CA LEU A 255 4.08 -11.33 6.76
C LEU A 255 5.23 -11.95 7.56
N ASN A 256 5.63 -11.34 8.69
CA ASN A 256 6.75 -11.82 9.50
C ASN A 256 6.46 -13.19 10.14
N GLU A 257 5.25 -13.42 10.62
CA GLU A 257 4.84 -14.72 11.15
C GLU A 257 4.81 -15.78 10.04
N PHE A 258 4.22 -15.47 8.89
CA PHE A 258 4.23 -16.37 7.73
C PHE A 258 5.65 -16.75 7.31
N CYS A 259 6.55 -15.79 7.20
CA CYS A 259 7.95 -16.02 6.85
C CYS A 259 8.64 -16.91 7.89
N SER A 260 8.49 -16.60 9.16
CA SER A 260 9.07 -17.39 10.27
C SER A 260 8.59 -18.84 10.27
N GLN A 261 7.29 -19.07 10.06
CA GLN A 261 6.69 -20.41 10.06
C GLN A 261 7.07 -21.26 8.84
N ASN A 262 7.48 -20.61 7.74
CA ASN A 262 7.72 -21.26 6.46
C ASN A 262 9.19 -21.23 6.00
N SER A 263 10.14 -20.79 6.83
CA SER A 263 11.56 -20.64 6.49
C SER A 263 11.77 -19.74 5.27
N PHE A 264 11.08 -18.60 5.27
CA PHE A 264 11.31 -17.52 4.34
C PHE A 264 11.91 -16.31 5.05
N SER A 265 12.66 -15.53 4.31
CA SER A 265 12.89 -14.11 4.50
C SER A 265 12.26 -13.35 3.35
N TYR A 266 12.37 -12.03 3.32
CA TYR A 266 11.90 -11.24 2.19
C TYR A 266 12.82 -10.06 1.90
N GLU A 267 12.85 -9.69 0.63
CA GLU A 267 13.46 -8.46 0.12
C GLU A 267 12.35 -7.43 -0.09
N VAL A 268 12.56 -6.21 0.38
CA VAL A 268 11.65 -5.08 0.13
C VAL A 268 12.06 -4.40 -1.16
N LEU A 269 11.21 -4.45 -2.17
CA LEU A 269 11.47 -3.94 -3.51
C LEU A 269 11.10 -2.47 -3.64
N ALA A 270 9.93 -2.09 -3.12
CA ALA A 270 9.37 -0.76 -3.26
C ALA A 270 8.48 -0.41 -2.08
N ILE A 271 8.39 0.88 -1.77
CA ILE A 271 7.53 1.42 -0.71
C ILE A 271 6.86 2.72 -1.15
N SER A 272 5.78 3.08 -0.45
CA SER A 272 5.20 4.42 -0.50
C SER A 272 4.88 4.95 0.89
N PHE A 273 5.47 6.09 1.27
CA PHE A 273 5.16 6.78 2.53
C PHE A 273 3.84 7.57 2.50
N PHE A 274 3.24 7.74 1.34
CA PHE A 274 2.00 8.51 1.20
C PHE A 274 0.76 7.61 1.09
N THR A 275 0.94 6.43 0.50
CA THR A 275 -0.12 5.46 0.27
C THR A 275 0.13 4.13 1.00
N LYS A 276 1.16 4.08 1.87
CA LYS A 276 1.49 3.05 2.86
C LYS A 276 1.89 1.68 2.30
N GLN A 277 1.85 1.49 0.99
CA GLN A 277 2.15 0.21 0.36
C GLN A 277 3.61 -0.20 0.52
N VAL A 278 3.80 -1.50 0.61
CA VAL A 278 5.11 -2.16 0.53
C VAL A 278 5.02 -3.32 -0.45
N ALA A 279 5.96 -3.40 -1.38
CA ALA A 279 6.13 -4.54 -2.27
C ALA A 279 7.34 -5.37 -1.86
N VAL A 280 7.16 -6.69 -1.72
CA VAL A 280 8.21 -7.60 -1.31
C VAL A 280 8.31 -8.83 -2.21
N ARG A 281 9.47 -9.46 -2.20
CA ARG A 281 9.71 -10.80 -2.78
C ARG A 281 10.20 -11.75 -1.69
N LEU A 282 9.63 -12.95 -1.62
CA LEU A 282 10.09 -13.95 -0.67
C LEU A 282 11.40 -14.59 -1.13
N VAL A 283 12.27 -14.85 -0.15
CA VAL A 283 13.57 -15.51 -0.33
C VAL A 283 13.60 -16.74 0.57
N ALA A 284 13.88 -17.91 0.02
CA ALA A 284 14.07 -19.12 0.83
C ALA A 284 15.33 -18.99 1.70
N THR A 285 15.21 -19.32 2.99
CA THR A 285 16.31 -19.28 3.96
C THR A 285 16.92 -20.66 4.16
#